data_d369ebc014eac928129c4f0585746dad
#
_entry.id   d369ebc014eac928129c4f0585746dad
#
_cell.length_a   1.000
_cell.length_b   1.000
_cell.length_c   1.000
_cell.angle_alpha   90.00
_cell.angle_beta   90.00
_cell.angle_gamma   90.00
#
_symmetry.space_group_name_H-M   'P 1'
#
loop_
_entity.id
_entity.type
_entity.pdbx_description
1 polymer ?
#
loop_
_entity_poly.entity_id
_entity_poly.type
_entity_poly.pdbx_seq_one_letter_code
_entity_poly.pdbx_strand_id
1 'polypeptide(L)'
;PISGSGRDMKHCGGDKMLCGYLIDCQLDQFVKLLPTYYPINSSLPKHYQEALVLYKHLRAQPIIVFNNLAMEADFDEMKSLQQRYPKQREWLINMQTNYKDTYWYYYFCGKAINKLQNR
;
A
#
# COMPACT_ATOMS: atom_id res chain seq x y z
N PRO A 1 -2.21 -14.28 11.97
CA PRO A 1 -2.15 -13.79 11.83
C PRO A 1 -2.39 -13.15 10.97
N ILE A 2 -2.44 -12.55 10.97
CA ILE A 2 -2.40 -11.87 10.33
C ILE A 2 -2.32 -12.27 9.27
N SER A 3 -2.45 -13.01 9.24
CA SER A 3 -2.56 -13.61 8.61
C SER A 3 -2.23 -13.47 7.25
N GLY A 4 -2.98 -13.40 6.28
CA GLY A 4 -2.63 -13.26 4.90
C GLY A 4 -1.72 -12.08 4.68
N SER A 5 -2.11 -10.92 5.15
CA SER A 5 -1.30 -9.74 4.98
C SER A 5 0.02 -9.86 5.68
N GLY A 6 0.01 -10.39 6.88
CA GLY A 6 1.24 -10.57 7.61
C GLY A 6 2.19 -11.50 6.91
N ARG A 7 1.67 -12.56 6.31
CA ARG A 7 2.50 -13.50 5.58
C ARG A 7 3.11 -12.88 4.34
N ASP A 8 2.31 -12.12 3.60
CA ASP A 8 2.81 -11.47 2.40
C ASP A 8 3.93 -10.51 2.75
N MET A 9 3.78 -9.79 3.85
CA MET A 9 4.79 -8.83 4.26
C MET A 9 6.06 -9.50 4.76
N LYS A 10 5.99 -10.76 5.15
CA LYS A 10 7.19 -11.48 5.56
C LYS A 10 8.20 -11.63 4.45
N HIS A 11 7.76 -11.58 3.21
CA HIS A 11 8.65 -11.73 2.08
C HIS A 11 9.46 -10.48 1.78
N CYS A 12 9.39 -9.49 2.64
CA CYS A 12 10.25 -8.33 2.53
C CYS A 12 11.70 -8.64 2.86
N GLY A 13 12.00 -9.86 3.22
CA GLY A 13 13.37 -10.29 3.45
C GLY A 13 13.95 -9.73 4.71
N GLY A 14 15.16 -9.18 4.64
CA GLY A 14 15.81 -8.60 5.80
C GLY A 14 15.34 -7.23 6.19
N ASP A 15 14.35 -6.71 5.49
CA ASP A 15 13.91 -5.32 5.65
C ASP A 15 12.84 -5.21 6.71
N LYS A 16 13.08 -5.73 7.88
CA LYS A 16 12.05 -5.78 8.93
C LYS A 16 11.54 -4.40 9.31
N MET A 17 12.42 -3.42 9.37
CA MET A 17 11.98 -2.07 9.72
C MET A 17 11.13 -1.46 8.62
N LEU A 18 11.53 -1.65 7.36
CA LEU A 18 10.71 -1.16 6.26
C LEU A 18 9.33 -1.79 6.26
N CYS A 19 9.28 -3.11 6.44
CA CYS A 19 8.00 -3.81 6.49
C CYS A 19 7.17 -3.34 7.68
N GLY A 20 7.81 -3.11 8.81
CA GLY A 20 7.12 -2.62 10.00
C GLY A 20 6.47 -1.28 9.76
N TYR A 21 7.17 -0.37 9.10
CA TYR A 21 6.59 0.93 8.78
C TYR A 21 5.41 0.80 7.82
N LEU A 22 5.49 -0.11 6.85
CA LEU A 22 4.37 -0.33 5.94
C LEU A 22 3.16 -0.93 6.67
N ILE A 23 3.40 -1.88 7.56
CA ILE A 23 2.33 -2.49 8.34
C ILE A 23 1.65 -1.44 9.22
N ASP A 24 2.44 -0.53 9.79
CA ASP A 24 1.91 0.54 10.63
C ASP A 24 1.42 1.74 9.83
N CYS A 25 1.46 1.66 8.51
CA CYS A 25 1.02 2.73 7.62
C CYS A 25 1.81 4.02 7.82
N GLN A 26 3.09 3.89 8.16
CA GLN A 26 3.97 5.03 8.40
C GLN A 26 4.82 5.29 7.16
N LEU A 27 4.17 5.85 6.13
CA LEU A 27 4.81 6.03 4.83
C LEU A 27 6.00 6.98 4.87
N ASP A 28 5.93 8.04 5.67
CA ASP A 28 7.04 9.00 5.74
C ASP A 28 8.29 8.33 6.28
N GLN A 29 8.15 7.51 7.31
CA GLN A 29 9.29 6.80 7.88
C GLN A 29 9.83 5.76 6.90
N PHE A 30 8.91 5.06 6.22
CA PHE A 30 9.29 4.09 5.21
C PHE A 30 10.13 4.75 4.12
N VAL A 31 9.69 5.89 3.60
CA VAL A 31 10.37 6.58 2.51
C VAL A 31 11.74 7.08 2.93
N LYS A 32 11.85 7.57 4.17
CA LYS A 32 13.13 8.05 4.67
C LYS A 32 14.16 6.94 4.82
N LEU A 33 13.72 5.75 5.20
CA LEU A 33 14.62 4.64 5.44
C LEU A 33 14.93 3.85 4.16
N LEU A 34 14.04 3.91 3.19
CA LEU A 34 14.13 3.08 1.99
C LEU A 34 15.49 3.14 1.29
N PRO A 35 16.09 4.33 1.06
CA PRO A 35 17.37 4.37 0.33
C PRO A 35 18.51 3.67 1.07
N THR A 36 18.40 3.45 2.36
CA THR A 36 19.42 2.72 3.10
C THR A 36 19.51 1.27 2.65
N TYR A 37 18.37 0.68 2.30
CA TYR A 37 18.32 -0.72 1.89
C TYR A 37 18.25 -0.91 0.39
N TYR A 38 17.72 0.07 -0.33
CA TYR A 38 17.51 -0.01 -1.78
C TYR A 38 18.05 1.26 -2.43
N PRO A 39 19.30 1.23 -2.89
CA PRO A 39 19.88 2.39 -3.57
C PRO A 39 19.14 2.71 -4.85
N ILE A 40 19.36 3.90 -5.36
CA ILE A 40 18.79 4.33 -6.63
C ILE A 40 19.10 3.28 -7.70
N ASN A 41 18.10 2.96 -8.50
CA ASN A 41 18.18 1.99 -9.60
C ASN A 41 18.14 0.53 -9.13
N SER A 42 17.89 0.27 -7.86
CA SER A 42 17.65 -1.10 -7.40
C SER A 42 16.24 -1.53 -7.77
N SER A 43 16.06 -2.84 -7.96
CA SER A 43 14.73 -3.41 -8.09
C SER A 43 14.02 -3.38 -6.75
N LEU A 44 12.83 -2.85 -6.72
CA LEU A 44 12.03 -2.79 -5.50
C LEU A 44 10.98 -3.89 -5.49
N PRO A 45 10.71 -4.49 -4.33
CA PRO A 45 9.57 -5.40 -4.19
C PRO A 45 8.27 -4.72 -4.60
N LYS A 46 7.32 -5.52 -5.07
CA LYS A 46 6.05 -4.99 -5.56
C LYS A 46 5.34 -4.11 -4.53
N HIS A 47 5.26 -4.57 -3.28
CA HIS A 47 4.55 -3.80 -2.26
C HIS A 47 5.23 -2.49 -1.92
N TYR A 48 6.55 -2.43 -2.07
CA TYR A 48 7.27 -1.17 -1.88
C TYR A 48 6.94 -0.19 -2.99
N GLN A 49 6.87 -0.69 -4.22
CA GLN A 49 6.49 0.16 -5.35
C GLN A 49 5.08 0.71 -5.17
N GLU A 50 4.16 -0.15 -4.72
CA GLU A 50 2.79 0.28 -4.47
C GLU A 50 2.74 1.35 -3.37
N ALA A 51 3.53 1.17 -2.32
CA ALA A 51 3.59 2.14 -1.25
C ALA A 51 4.13 3.48 -1.74
N LEU A 52 5.11 3.46 -2.65
CA LEU A 52 5.66 4.71 -3.19
C LEU A 52 4.67 5.44 -4.08
N VAL A 53 3.90 4.72 -4.89
CA VAL A 53 2.85 5.34 -5.69
C VAL A 53 1.81 5.98 -4.77
N LEU A 54 1.39 5.25 -3.75
CA LEU A 54 0.44 5.79 -2.78
C LEU A 54 1.01 7.03 -2.08
N TYR A 55 2.24 6.96 -1.64
CA TYR A 55 2.90 8.07 -0.96
C TYR A 55 2.89 9.33 -1.83
N LYS A 56 3.23 9.17 -3.10
CA LYS A 56 3.25 10.30 -4.03
C LYS A 56 1.88 10.97 -4.14
N HIS A 57 0.82 10.19 -4.11
CA HIS A 57 -0.53 10.73 -4.23
C HIS A 57 -1.05 11.33 -2.92
N LEU A 58 -0.46 10.93 -1.78
CA LEU A 58 -0.91 11.42 -0.48
C LEU A 58 -0.16 12.67 -0.02
N ARG A 59 0.98 12.98 -0.62
CA ARG A 59 1.81 14.08 -0.15
C ARG A 59 1.90 15.17 -1.20
N ALA A 60 1.82 16.42 -0.74
CA ALA A 60 1.97 17.55 -1.64
C ALA A 60 3.42 17.70 -2.10
N GLN A 61 4.36 17.36 -1.25
CA GLN A 61 5.80 17.50 -1.56
C GLN A 61 6.54 16.22 -1.16
N PRO A 62 6.41 15.17 -1.98
CA PRO A 62 7.09 13.92 -1.66
C PRO A 62 8.61 14.08 -1.77
N ILE A 63 9.34 13.47 -0.84
CA ILE A 63 10.80 13.54 -0.88
C ILE A 63 11.38 12.52 -1.88
N ILE A 64 10.60 11.50 -2.27
CA ILE A 64 10.97 10.56 -3.31
C ILE A 64 9.81 10.47 -4.28
N VAL A 65 10.11 10.54 -5.57
CA VAL A 65 9.10 10.36 -6.61
C VAL A 65 9.43 9.09 -7.38
N PHE A 66 8.55 8.13 -7.32
CA PHE A 66 8.70 6.87 -8.03
C PHE A 66 7.69 6.84 -9.17
N ASN A 67 8.18 6.57 -10.38
CA ASN A 67 7.33 6.58 -11.56
C ASN A 67 7.20 5.18 -12.15
N ASN A 68 5.99 4.71 -12.27
CA ASN A 68 5.67 3.45 -12.92
C ASN A 68 4.29 3.63 -13.54
N LEU A 69 4.27 3.87 -14.86
CA LEU A 69 3.03 4.25 -15.54
C LEU A 69 1.95 3.20 -15.42
N ALA A 70 2.30 1.93 -15.53
CA ALA A 70 1.31 0.87 -15.42
C ALA A 70 0.71 0.82 -14.02
N MET A 71 1.55 0.94 -13.00
CA MET A 71 1.08 0.90 -11.63
C MET A 71 0.25 2.14 -11.29
N GLU A 72 0.61 3.30 -11.84
CA GLU A 72 -0.17 4.51 -11.60
C GLU A 72 -1.53 4.43 -12.26
N ALA A 73 -1.61 3.81 -13.43
CA ALA A 73 -2.91 3.59 -14.07
C ALA A 73 -3.78 2.68 -13.21
N ASP A 74 -3.20 1.64 -12.64
CA ASP A 74 -3.92 0.74 -11.74
C ASP A 74 -4.40 1.48 -10.49
N PHE A 75 -3.56 2.34 -9.94
CA PHE A 75 -3.92 3.13 -8.77
C PHE A 75 -5.09 4.07 -9.07
N ASP A 76 -5.05 4.72 -10.23
CA ASP A 76 -6.13 5.62 -10.62
C ASP A 76 -7.44 4.86 -10.81
N GLU A 77 -7.36 3.67 -11.39
CA GLU A 77 -8.55 2.84 -11.55
C GLU A 77 -9.11 2.42 -10.19
N MET A 78 -8.22 2.07 -9.26
CA MET A 78 -8.64 1.73 -7.91
C MET A 78 -9.36 2.90 -7.24
N LYS A 79 -8.81 4.11 -7.39
CA LYS A 79 -9.44 5.28 -6.80
C LYS A 79 -10.83 5.52 -7.35
N SER A 80 -11.06 5.20 -8.61
CA SER A 80 -12.37 5.40 -9.23
C SER A 80 -13.44 4.51 -8.63
N LEU A 81 -13.04 3.44 -7.93
CA LEU A 81 -14.02 2.55 -7.31
C LEU A 81 -14.87 3.26 -6.27
N GLN A 82 -14.30 4.21 -5.54
CA GLN A 82 -15.10 4.95 -4.55
C GLN A 82 -16.20 5.75 -5.19
N GLN A 83 -15.95 6.28 -6.39
CA GLN A 83 -16.97 7.01 -7.10
C GLN A 83 -18.05 6.10 -7.65
N ARG A 84 -17.67 4.92 -8.12
CA ARG A 84 -18.63 3.95 -8.65
C ARG A 84 -19.43 3.26 -7.55
N TYR A 85 -18.81 3.06 -6.39
CA TYR A 85 -19.42 2.34 -5.28
C TYR A 85 -19.35 3.21 -4.02
N PRO A 86 -20.23 4.21 -3.91
CA PRO A 86 -20.19 5.13 -2.76
C PRO A 86 -20.53 4.48 -1.42
N LYS A 87 -21.23 3.35 -1.46
CA LYS A 87 -21.53 2.64 -0.22
C LYS A 87 -20.30 1.88 0.24
N GLN A 88 -19.91 2.04 1.50
CA GLN A 88 -18.69 1.47 2.02
C GLN A 88 -18.63 -0.03 1.83
N ARG A 89 -19.74 -0.72 2.07
CA ARG A 89 -19.77 -2.18 1.94
C ARG A 89 -19.45 -2.63 0.52
N GLU A 90 -20.08 -2.00 -0.47
CA GLU A 90 -19.85 -2.34 -1.87
C GLU A 90 -18.43 -1.99 -2.29
N TRP A 91 -17.94 -0.85 -1.82
CA TRP A 91 -16.58 -0.45 -2.09
C TRP A 91 -15.57 -1.46 -1.55
N LEU A 92 -15.76 -1.92 -0.30
CA LEU A 92 -14.86 -2.90 0.30
C LEU A 92 -14.87 -4.22 -0.46
N ILE A 93 -16.04 -4.68 -0.91
CA ILE A 93 -16.14 -5.90 -1.68
C ILE A 93 -15.36 -5.78 -2.98
N ASN A 94 -15.52 -4.67 -3.68
CA ASN A 94 -14.83 -4.46 -4.95
C ASN A 94 -13.33 -4.26 -4.76
N MET A 95 -12.92 -3.60 -3.70
CA MET A 95 -11.51 -3.49 -3.38
C MET A 95 -10.91 -4.87 -3.11
N GLN A 96 -11.58 -5.69 -2.33
CA GLN A 96 -11.09 -7.02 -2.04
C GLN A 96 -11.00 -7.87 -3.30
N THR A 97 -12.03 -7.82 -4.13
CA THR A 97 -12.08 -8.65 -5.34
C THR A 97 -10.94 -8.31 -6.29
N ASN A 98 -10.63 -7.04 -6.45
CA ASN A 98 -9.71 -6.60 -7.49
C ASN A 98 -8.31 -6.22 -7.00
N TYR A 99 -8.16 -5.89 -5.72
CA TYR A 99 -6.91 -5.32 -5.21
C TYR A 99 -6.42 -5.95 -3.92
N LYS A 100 -6.90 -7.13 -3.57
CA LYS A 100 -6.54 -7.73 -2.28
C LYS A 100 -5.04 -8.00 -2.13
N ASP A 101 -4.34 -8.15 -3.24
CA ASP A 101 -2.91 -8.45 -3.22
C ASP A 101 -2.03 -7.21 -3.27
N THR A 102 -2.63 -6.03 -3.13
CA THR A 102 -1.88 -4.78 -3.17
C THR A 102 -1.72 -4.21 -1.78
N TYR A 103 -0.65 -3.42 -1.60
CA TYR A 103 -0.49 -2.67 -0.36
C TYR A 103 -1.61 -1.64 -0.21
N TRP A 104 -2.16 -1.14 -1.32
CA TRP A 104 -3.25 -0.17 -1.29
C TRP A 104 -4.47 -0.72 -0.55
N TYR A 105 -4.82 -1.97 -0.83
CA TYR A 105 -5.93 -2.59 -0.14
C TYR A 105 -5.68 -2.64 1.36
N TYR A 106 -4.47 -3.03 1.75
CA TYR A 106 -4.12 -3.06 3.16
C TYR A 106 -4.23 -1.66 3.79
N TYR A 107 -3.70 -0.66 3.10
CA TYR A 107 -3.68 0.71 3.63
C TYR A 107 -5.08 1.28 3.80
N PHE A 108 -5.91 1.16 2.76
CA PHE A 108 -7.23 1.79 2.78
C PHE A 108 -8.29 0.94 3.47
N CYS A 109 -8.21 -0.38 3.35
CA CYS A 109 -9.28 -1.26 3.81
C CYS A 109 -8.95 -2.01 5.08
N GLY A 110 -7.67 -2.17 5.40
CA GLY A 110 -7.28 -2.90 6.60
C GLY A 110 -7.89 -2.33 7.86
N LYS A 111 -7.83 -1.01 7.99
CA LYS A 111 -8.40 -0.35 9.16
C LYS A 111 -9.92 -0.45 9.18
N ALA A 112 -10.56 -0.31 8.03
CA ALA A 112 -12.00 -0.40 7.94
C ALA A 112 -12.48 -1.80 8.32
N ILE A 113 -11.78 -2.82 7.83
CA ILE A 113 -12.11 -4.20 8.15
C ILE A 113 -11.94 -4.47 9.64
N ASN A 114 -10.82 -4.03 10.21
CA ASN A 114 -10.57 -4.20 11.64
C ASN A 114 -11.63 -3.52 12.48
N LYS A 115 -12.04 -2.33 12.06
CA LYS A 115 -13.07 -1.59 12.77
C LYS A 115 -14.40 -2.35 12.77
N LEU A 116 -14.73 -2.97 11.63
CA LEU A 116 -15.95 -3.76 11.55
C LEU A 116 -15.88 -5.02 12.39
N GLN A 117 -14.71 -5.64 12.45
CA GLN A 117 -14.52 -6.88 13.18
C GLN A 117 -14.48 -6.68 14.69
N ASN A 118 -14.07 -5.51 15.12
CA ASN A 118 -13.95 -5.22 16.55
C ASN A 118 -15.24 -4.72 17.20
N ARG A 119 -16.35 -4.88 16.53
CA ARG A 119 -17.64 -4.46 17.07
C ARG A 119 -18.40 -5.60 17.75
#